data_7aca8510d3c18077f320d8ef2a679ac9
#
_entry.id   7aca8510d3c18077f320d8ef2a679ac9
#
_cell.length_a   1.000
_cell.length_b   1.000
_cell.length_c   1.000
_cell.angle_alpha   90.00
_cell.angle_beta   90.00
_cell.angle_gamma   90.00
#
_symmetry.space_group_name_H-M   'P 1'
#
loop_
_entity.id
_entity.type
_entity.pdbx_description
1 polymer ?
#
loop_
_entity_poly.entity_id
_entity_poly.type
_entity_poly.pdbx_seq_one_letter_code
_entity_poly.pdbx_strand_id
1 'polypeptide(L)'
;MNILIIRACAVGDFVLNLPALQALQVSHPEARFVLVGYPDRLEVARRFVRVATVHSIETEPWSRLFHEPAEIIDVDRAIVWMKDPTVADNLLRSGIPGVSSFFPFPESGHAAAHLLNTLGLPAPQLPDLWRPASNQIILHPGSGGPKKCWPHFRQLADHLDAPAFLIGPAERDFDSGSYPRYEALTLSEVADLVSGARAFVGNDSGITHLAGYLGCPTLALFGPTDPAVWGPLGRRVRIIHQPQLAELEPECVARYVEQEVPSWNRRGVRD
;
A
#
# COMPACT_ATOMS: atom_id res chain seq x y z
N MET A 1 -5.78 -8.69 24.05
CA MET A 1 -4.33 -8.56 23.79
C MET A 1 -4.08 -7.41 22.84
N ASN A 2 -3.23 -6.47 23.23
CA ASN A 2 -2.80 -5.36 22.40
C ASN A 2 -1.40 -5.64 21.83
N ILE A 3 -1.27 -5.67 20.51
CA ILE A 3 0.03 -5.87 19.84
C ILE A 3 0.47 -4.52 19.28
N LEU A 4 1.59 -4.02 19.75
CA LEU A 4 2.25 -2.84 19.21
C LEU A 4 2.96 -3.18 17.91
N ILE A 5 2.69 -2.41 16.88
CA ILE A 5 3.37 -2.51 15.59
C ILE A 5 4.06 -1.18 15.32
N ILE A 6 5.39 -1.18 15.21
CA ILE A 6 6.14 0.01 14.82
C ILE A 6 6.63 -0.14 13.39
N ARG A 7 6.14 0.75 12.51
CA ARG A 7 6.48 0.79 11.10
C ARG A 7 6.41 2.23 10.56
N ALA A 8 7.54 2.94 10.55
CA ALA A 8 7.68 4.26 9.97
C ALA A 8 8.19 4.15 8.52
N CYS A 9 7.31 4.21 7.54
CA CYS A 9 7.66 3.95 6.13
C CYS A 9 6.74 4.68 5.15
N ALA A 10 7.03 4.57 3.84
CA ALA A 10 6.16 5.06 2.78
C ALA A 10 4.86 4.24 2.69
N VAL A 11 3.83 4.80 2.01
CA VAL A 11 2.51 4.13 1.83
C VAL A 11 2.66 2.76 1.20
N GLY A 12 3.46 2.63 0.12
CA GLY A 12 3.66 1.34 -0.57
C GLY A 12 4.28 0.28 0.33
N ASP A 13 5.32 0.64 1.08
CA ASP A 13 5.97 -0.26 2.04
C ASP A 13 4.99 -0.71 3.14
N PHE A 14 4.09 0.18 3.57
CA PHE A 14 3.09 -0.17 4.57
C PHE A 14 2.02 -1.10 3.99
N VAL A 15 1.55 -0.85 2.76
CA VAL A 15 0.59 -1.75 2.09
C VAL A 15 1.20 -3.15 1.90
N LEU A 16 2.48 -3.25 1.55
CA LEU A 16 3.20 -4.54 1.49
C LEU A 16 3.37 -5.21 2.86
N ASN A 17 3.19 -4.48 3.96
CA ASN A 17 3.18 -5.03 5.32
C ASN A 17 1.79 -5.57 5.75
N LEU A 18 0.70 -5.17 5.09
CA LEU A 18 -0.66 -5.59 5.47
C LEU A 18 -0.87 -7.10 5.49
N PRO A 19 -0.30 -7.91 4.58
CA PRO A 19 -0.40 -9.37 4.70
C PRO A 19 0.14 -9.92 6.03
N ALA A 20 1.24 -9.37 6.53
CA ALA A 20 1.80 -9.77 7.83
C ALA A 20 0.87 -9.40 8.99
N LEU A 21 0.25 -8.21 8.95
CA LEU A 21 -0.76 -7.80 9.95
C LEU A 21 -2.03 -8.68 9.89
N GLN A 22 -2.49 -9.04 8.70
CA GLN A 22 -3.65 -9.94 8.55
C GLN A 22 -3.32 -11.36 9.03
N ALA A 23 -2.13 -11.88 8.77
CA ALA A 23 -1.69 -13.17 9.30
C ALA A 23 -1.64 -13.17 10.83
N LEU A 24 -1.15 -12.08 11.44
CA LEU A 24 -1.20 -11.87 12.88
C LEU A 24 -2.63 -11.84 13.41
N GLN A 25 -3.55 -11.15 12.72
CA GLN A 25 -4.96 -11.10 13.11
C GLN A 25 -5.63 -12.48 13.03
N VAL A 26 -5.29 -13.29 12.02
CA VAL A 26 -5.78 -14.66 11.90
C VAL A 26 -5.24 -15.54 13.02
N SER A 27 -3.94 -15.43 13.35
CA SER A 27 -3.33 -16.20 14.45
C SER A 27 -3.80 -15.75 15.83
N HIS A 28 -4.22 -14.50 15.95
CA HIS A 28 -4.68 -13.89 17.21
C HIS A 28 -5.99 -13.12 16.96
N PRO A 29 -7.14 -13.82 16.82
CA PRO A 29 -8.40 -13.19 16.38
C PRO A 29 -8.88 -12.06 17.29
N GLU A 30 -8.60 -12.12 18.59
CA GLU A 30 -9.00 -11.10 19.57
C GLU A 30 -7.93 -10.00 19.78
N ALA A 31 -6.80 -10.08 19.06
CA ALA A 31 -5.79 -9.04 19.15
C ALA A 31 -6.29 -7.72 18.55
N ARG A 32 -5.84 -6.62 19.13
CA ARG A 32 -6.03 -5.27 18.63
C ARG A 32 -4.65 -4.66 18.42
N PHE A 33 -4.46 -3.98 17.30
CA PHE A 33 -3.17 -3.40 16.98
C PHE A 33 -3.08 -1.95 17.44
N VAL A 34 -1.98 -1.63 18.12
CA VAL A 34 -1.52 -0.27 18.36
C VAL A 34 -0.47 0.03 17.30
N LEU A 35 -0.80 0.91 16.36
CA LEU A 35 0.09 1.21 15.23
C LEU A 35 0.87 2.49 15.50
N VAL A 36 2.19 2.45 15.28
CA VAL A 36 3.08 3.61 15.45
C VAL A 36 3.92 3.81 14.20
N GLY A 37 3.84 5.01 13.63
CA GLY A 37 4.53 5.41 12.40
C GLY A 37 4.01 6.77 11.90
N TYR A 38 3.61 6.85 10.66
CA TYR A 38 2.98 8.06 10.08
C TYR A 38 1.47 7.83 9.98
N PRO A 39 0.63 8.49 10.80
CA PRO A 39 -0.79 8.21 10.93
C PRO A 39 -1.55 8.28 9.59
N ASP A 40 -1.25 9.28 8.76
CA ASP A 40 -1.82 9.46 7.42
C ASP A 40 -1.66 8.24 6.51
N ARG A 41 -0.66 7.40 6.76
CA ARG A 41 -0.36 6.16 6.02
C ARG A 41 -0.91 4.92 6.70
N LEU A 42 -0.92 4.90 8.03
CA LEU A 42 -1.28 3.73 8.83
C LEU A 42 -2.80 3.54 8.99
N GLU A 43 -3.59 4.62 8.97
CA GLU A 43 -5.05 4.59 9.19
C GLU A 43 -5.77 3.63 8.22
N VAL A 44 -5.25 3.43 7.01
CA VAL A 44 -5.82 2.51 6.03
C VAL A 44 -5.87 1.06 6.53
N ALA A 45 -5.03 0.67 7.51
CA ALA A 45 -5.03 -0.66 8.11
C ALA A 45 -6.37 -1.03 8.75
N ARG A 46 -7.17 -0.05 9.21
CA ARG A 46 -8.51 -0.27 9.79
C ARG A 46 -9.48 -0.99 8.85
N ARG A 47 -9.19 -0.97 7.55
CA ARG A 47 -9.99 -1.69 6.54
C ARG A 47 -9.71 -3.20 6.52
N PHE A 48 -8.59 -3.61 7.11
CA PHE A 48 -8.07 -4.97 6.97
C PHE A 48 -7.90 -5.71 8.29
N VAL A 49 -7.65 -4.98 9.38
CA VAL A 49 -7.35 -5.54 10.70
C VAL A 49 -7.97 -4.69 11.82
N ARG A 50 -8.05 -5.24 13.02
CA ARG A 50 -8.59 -4.56 14.21
C ARG A 50 -7.54 -3.62 14.80
N VAL A 51 -7.62 -2.34 14.48
CA VAL A 51 -6.74 -1.29 15.01
C VAL A 51 -7.38 -0.64 16.24
N ALA A 52 -6.67 -0.66 17.36
CA ALA A 52 -7.05 0.05 18.58
C ALA A 52 -6.78 1.56 18.41
N THR A 53 -5.51 1.90 18.23
CA THR A 53 -5.05 3.29 18.10
C THR A 53 -3.96 3.40 17.04
N VAL A 54 -3.79 4.59 16.50
CA VAL A 54 -2.69 4.96 15.60
C VAL A 54 -1.99 6.18 16.18
N HIS A 55 -0.67 6.14 16.25
CA HIS A 55 0.15 7.19 16.83
C HIS A 55 1.27 7.61 15.88
N SER A 56 1.66 8.88 15.98
CA SER A 56 2.84 9.38 15.29
C SER A 56 4.11 8.93 15.99
N ILE A 57 5.06 8.39 15.24
CA ILE A 57 6.40 8.05 15.73
C ILE A 57 7.19 9.30 16.18
N GLU A 58 6.76 10.48 15.72
CA GLU A 58 7.40 11.76 16.00
C GLU A 58 6.92 12.42 17.30
N THR A 59 5.92 11.83 17.98
CA THR A 59 5.36 12.37 19.22
C THR A 59 5.67 11.47 20.42
N GLU A 60 5.71 12.07 21.63
CA GLU A 60 5.83 11.34 22.88
C GLU A 60 4.64 10.36 23.09
N PRO A 61 4.89 9.20 23.68
CA PRO A 61 6.18 8.70 24.18
C PRO A 61 7.04 8.01 23.10
N TRP A 62 6.56 7.90 21.85
CA TRP A 62 7.16 7.09 20.79
C TRP A 62 8.47 7.70 20.27
N SER A 63 8.56 9.03 20.16
CA SER A 63 9.78 9.73 19.75
C SER A 63 10.94 9.55 20.73
N ARG A 64 10.65 9.39 22.02
CA ARG A 64 11.64 9.12 23.05
C ARG A 64 12.39 7.80 22.83
N LEU A 65 11.71 6.79 22.28
CA LEU A 65 12.28 5.46 22.01
C LEU A 65 13.51 5.47 21.08
N PHE A 66 13.75 6.56 20.36
CA PHE A 66 14.98 6.71 19.58
C PHE A 66 16.23 7.01 20.45
N HIS A 67 16.05 7.36 21.72
CA HIS A 67 17.14 7.78 22.59
C HIS A 67 17.18 7.00 23.90
N GLU A 68 16.03 6.74 24.51
CA GLU A 68 15.91 6.14 25.84
C GLU A 68 14.59 5.37 26.00
N PRO A 69 14.47 4.52 27.03
CA PRO A 69 13.20 3.88 27.39
C PRO A 69 12.11 4.91 27.70
N ALA A 70 10.86 4.54 27.41
CA ALA A 70 9.69 5.34 27.66
C ALA A 70 8.60 4.54 28.38
N GLU A 71 7.74 5.17 29.14
CA GLU A 71 6.58 4.52 29.74
C GLU A 71 5.55 4.20 28.64
N ILE A 72 5.36 2.92 28.36
CA ILE A 72 4.38 2.42 27.38
C ILE A 72 3.41 1.51 28.14
N ILE A 73 2.15 1.88 28.13
CA ILE A 73 1.09 1.16 28.83
C ILE A 73 0.18 0.41 27.83
N ASP A 74 -0.53 -0.59 28.34
CA ASP A 74 -1.53 -1.34 27.59
C ASP A 74 -1.00 -2.04 26.31
N VAL A 75 0.26 -2.49 26.35
CA VAL A 75 0.89 -3.26 25.28
C VAL A 75 1.37 -4.61 25.83
N ASP A 76 0.87 -5.69 25.24
CA ASP A 76 1.23 -7.04 25.65
C ASP A 76 2.44 -7.61 24.88
N ARG A 77 2.65 -7.15 23.67
CA ARG A 77 3.73 -7.57 22.76
C ARG A 77 4.04 -6.49 21.75
N ALA A 78 5.28 -6.41 21.28
CA ALA A 78 5.70 -5.48 20.24
C ALA A 78 6.39 -6.18 19.07
N ILE A 79 6.11 -5.67 17.85
CA ILE A 79 6.77 -6.06 16.61
C ILE A 79 7.27 -4.78 15.94
N VAL A 80 8.58 -4.74 15.70
CA VAL A 80 9.27 -3.57 15.16
C VAL A 80 9.92 -3.93 13.84
N TRP A 81 9.49 -3.30 12.75
CA TRP A 81 10.14 -3.40 11.45
C TRP A 81 10.89 -2.09 11.15
N MET A 82 12.09 -1.98 11.67
CA MET A 82 12.97 -0.83 11.49
C MET A 82 14.40 -1.28 11.16
N LYS A 83 15.16 -0.42 10.47
CA LYS A 83 16.58 -0.68 10.17
C LYS A 83 17.44 -0.62 11.42
N ASP A 84 17.18 0.38 12.28
CA ASP A 84 17.90 0.62 13.50
C ASP A 84 17.19 -0.11 14.67
N PRO A 85 17.89 -0.94 15.44
CA PRO A 85 17.31 -1.69 16.55
C PRO A 85 17.02 -0.84 17.79
N THR A 86 17.50 0.40 17.89
CA THR A 86 17.42 1.25 19.07
C THR A 86 16.01 1.34 19.66
N VAL A 87 15.00 1.50 18.81
CA VAL A 87 13.59 1.55 19.25
C VAL A 87 13.16 0.23 19.90
N ALA A 88 13.53 -0.89 19.33
CA ALA A 88 13.19 -2.21 19.89
C ALA A 88 13.93 -2.48 21.21
N ASP A 89 15.21 -2.11 21.29
CA ASP A 89 16.02 -2.23 22.51
C ASP A 89 15.44 -1.37 23.64
N ASN A 90 15.01 -0.15 23.34
CA ASN A 90 14.39 0.73 24.31
C ASN A 90 12.99 0.25 24.74
N LEU A 91 12.22 -0.38 23.86
CA LEU A 91 10.97 -1.05 24.26
C LEU A 91 11.21 -2.22 25.23
N LEU A 92 12.23 -3.04 24.99
CA LEU A 92 12.63 -4.10 25.92
C LEU A 92 13.01 -3.52 27.29
N ARG A 93 13.79 -2.45 27.29
CA ARG A 93 14.18 -1.74 28.52
C ARG A 93 13.02 -1.04 29.22
N SER A 94 11.95 -0.71 28.48
CA SER A 94 10.69 -0.18 28.99
C SER A 94 9.81 -1.27 29.65
N GLY A 95 10.25 -2.53 29.63
CA GLY A 95 9.53 -3.64 30.27
C GLY A 95 8.43 -4.26 29.42
N ILE A 96 8.37 -4.00 28.11
CA ILE A 96 7.40 -4.66 27.21
C ILE A 96 7.79 -6.14 27.08
N PRO A 97 6.92 -7.09 27.46
CA PRO A 97 7.19 -8.50 27.30
C PRO A 97 7.11 -8.91 25.82
N GLY A 98 8.14 -9.54 25.28
CA GLY A 98 8.07 -10.11 23.93
C GLY A 98 8.18 -9.07 22.81
N VAL A 99 9.27 -8.32 22.77
CA VAL A 99 9.63 -7.46 21.64
C VAL A 99 10.33 -8.28 20.57
N SER A 100 9.83 -8.22 19.34
CA SER A 100 10.47 -8.80 18.15
C SER A 100 10.90 -7.68 17.22
N SER A 101 12.17 -7.69 16.79
CA SER A 101 12.72 -6.70 15.87
C SER A 101 13.19 -7.35 14.59
N PHE A 102 12.84 -6.77 13.47
CA PHE A 102 13.14 -7.32 12.15
C PHE A 102 13.61 -6.24 11.18
N PHE A 103 14.61 -6.57 10.36
CA PHE A 103 14.98 -5.73 9.24
C PHE A 103 13.86 -5.70 8.20
N PRO A 104 13.44 -4.50 7.75
CA PRO A 104 12.18 -4.36 6.99
C PRO A 104 12.28 -4.63 5.49
N PHE A 105 13.48 -4.85 4.94
CA PHE A 105 13.69 -5.03 3.51
C PHE A 105 14.21 -6.43 3.20
N PRO A 106 13.77 -7.05 2.08
CA PRO A 106 14.26 -8.36 1.69
C PRO A 106 15.69 -8.28 1.16
N GLU A 107 16.47 -9.31 1.43
CA GLU A 107 17.74 -9.58 0.72
C GLU A 107 17.45 -10.22 -0.65
N SER A 108 16.35 -10.98 -0.74
CA SER A 108 15.88 -11.62 -1.97
C SER A 108 14.38 -11.89 -1.89
N GLY A 109 13.74 -12.07 -3.04
CA GLY A 109 12.31 -12.35 -3.14
C GLY A 109 11.42 -11.13 -2.88
N HIS A 110 10.13 -11.37 -2.75
CA HIS A 110 9.14 -10.31 -2.67
C HIS A 110 9.07 -9.69 -1.28
N ALA A 111 9.01 -8.35 -1.19
CA ALA A 111 9.03 -7.60 0.06
C ALA A 111 7.91 -8.00 1.05
N ALA A 112 6.69 -8.22 0.57
CA ALA A 112 5.62 -8.67 1.44
C ALA A 112 5.82 -10.10 1.95
N ALA A 113 6.40 -11.00 1.15
CA ALA A 113 6.74 -12.34 1.59
C ALA A 113 7.84 -12.31 2.66
N HIS A 114 8.84 -11.44 2.49
CA HIS A 114 9.87 -11.23 3.52
C HIS A 114 9.25 -10.83 4.86
N LEU A 115 8.41 -9.77 4.87
CA LEU A 115 7.77 -9.27 6.09
C LEU A 115 6.91 -10.35 6.77
N LEU A 116 6.18 -11.14 5.99
CA LEU A 116 5.40 -12.27 6.49
C LEU A 116 6.29 -13.37 7.09
N ASN A 117 7.37 -13.72 6.40
CA ASN A 117 8.31 -14.76 6.83
C ASN A 117 9.03 -14.40 8.14
N THR A 118 9.23 -13.09 8.44
CA THR A 118 9.78 -12.67 9.74
C THR A 118 8.93 -13.11 10.93
N LEU A 119 7.64 -13.35 10.69
CA LEU A 119 6.69 -13.81 11.72
C LEU A 119 6.54 -15.33 11.76
N GLY A 120 7.04 -16.05 10.76
CA GLY A 120 6.83 -17.49 10.63
C GLY A 120 5.38 -17.89 10.42
N LEU A 121 4.55 -16.99 9.87
CA LEU A 121 3.12 -17.20 9.68
C LEU A 121 2.78 -17.52 8.22
N PRO A 122 1.74 -18.32 7.96
CA PRO A 122 1.28 -18.60 6.60
C PRO A 122 0.68 -17.33 5.95
N ALA A 123 0.80 -17.25 4.62
CA ALA A 123 0.22 -16.16 3.86
C ALA A 123 -1.32 -16.16 4.00
N PRO A 124 -1.92 -15.02 4.34
CA PRO A 124 -3.37 -14.88 4.41
C PRO A 124 -3.96 -14.86 3.00
N GLN A 125 -5.27 -15.08 2.90
CA GLN A 125 -5.96 -14.80 1.66
C GLN A 125 -5.93 -13.30 1.36
N LEU A 126 -5.64 -12.95 0.11
CA LEU A 126 -5.70 -11.55 -0.33
C LEU A 126 -7.15 -11.04 -0.23
N PRO A 127 -7.34 -9.83 0.31
CA PRO A 127 -8.67 -9.24 0.45
C PRO A 127 -9.32 -9.00 -0.92
N ASP A 128 -10.62 -8.86 -0.91
CA ASP A 128 -11.42 -8.44 -2.06
C ASP A 128 -12.47 -7.44 -1.58
N LEU A 129 -12.07 -6.18 -1.49
CA LEU A 129 -12.93 -5.07 -1.06
C LEU A 129 -13.45 -4.25 -2.24
N TRP A 130 -13.12 -4.67 -3.46
CA TRP A 130 -13.57 -4.01 -4.68
C TRP A 130 -15.07 -4.21 -4.88
N ARG A 131 -15.80 -3.10 -5.02
CA ARG A 131 -17.24 -3.02 -5.24
C ARG A 131 -17.49 -1.89 -6.23
N PRO A 132 -17.40 -2.15 -7.55
CA PRO A 132 -17.51 -1.09 -8.55
C PRO A 132 -18.88 -0.41 -8.47
N ALA A 133 -18.86 0.89 -8.25
CA ALA A 133 -20.02 1.77 -8.18
C ALA A 133 -20.01 2.81 -9.30
N SER A 134 -18.91 2.90 -10.05
CA SER A 134 -18.75 3.80 -11.20
C SER A 134 -18.08 3.09 -12.37
N ASN A 135 -18.24 3.66 -13.58
CA ASN A 135 -17.51 3.22 -14.77
C ASN A 135 -16.13 3.87 -14.91
N GLN A 136 -15.73 4.69 -13.96
CA GLN A 136 -14.48 5.44 -14.06
C GLN A 136 -13.26 4.54 -14.00
N ILE A 137 -12.28 4.86 -14.84
CA ILE A 137 -10.91 4.33 -14.76
C ILE A 137 -10.07 5.40 -14.09
N ILE A 138 -9.56 5.11 -12.90
CA ILE A 138 -8.75 6.04 -12.14
C ILE A 138 -7.30 5.97 -12.61
N LEU A 139 -6.76 7.12 -13.01
CA LEU A 139 -5.39 7.29 -13.47
C LEU A 139 -4.59 8.04 -12.40
N HIS A 140 -3.47 7.47 -11.95
CA HIS A 140 -2.59 8.11 -10.97
C HIS A 140 -1.19 8.31 -11.56
N PRO A 141 -0.86 9.55 -12.01
CA PRO A 141 0.43 9.86 -12.63
C PRO A 141 1.59 9.95 -11.63
N GLY A 142 1.28 9.96 -10.33
CA GLY A 142 2.26 10.12 -9.27
C GLY A 142 3.10 8.89 -8.96
N SER A 143 4.27 9.15 -8.36
CA SER A 143 5.15 8.13 -7.80
C SER A 143 6.09 8.75 -6.75
N GLY A 144 6.81 7.90 -6.01
CA GLY A 144 7.84 8.32 -5.05
C GLY A 144 9.10 8.91 -5.66
N GLY A 145 9.19 9.06 -7.00
CA GLY A 145 10.31 9.69 -7.66
C GLY A 145 10.12 9.84 -9.17
N PRO A 146 10.72 10.88 -9.78
CA PRO A 146 10.46 11.22 -11.18
C PRO A 146 10.84 10.13 -12.20
N LYS A 147 11.86 9.31 -11.89
CA LYS A 147 12.28 8.20 -12.77
C LYS A 147 11.24 7.07 -12.85
N LYS A 148 10.29 7.04 -11.94
CA LYS A 148 9.19 6.06 -11.90
C LYS A 148 7.91 6.61 -12.52
N CYS A 149 7.88 7.87 -12.96
CA CYS A 149 6.72 8.49 -13.54
C CYS A 149 6.69 8.28 -15.06
N TRP A 150 5.66 7.60 -15.52
CA TRP A 150 5.34 7.51 -16.93
C TRP A 150 4.76 8.85 -17.42
N PRO A 151 5.27 9.45 -18.50
CA PRO A 151 4.89 10.82 -18.87
C PRO A 151 3.56 10.92 -19.64
N HIS A 152 3.00 9.81 -20.12
CA HIS A 152 1.92 9.83 -21.12
C HIS A 152 0.53 9.59 -20.54
N PHE A 153 0.30 9.79 -19.23
CA PHE A 153 -1.03 9.59 -18.61
C PHE A 153 -2.13 10.47 -19.22
N ARG A 154 -1.76 11.69 -19.64
CA ARG A 154 -2.72 12.59 -20.29
C ARG A 154 -3.17 12.04 -21.65
N GLN A 155 -2.23 11.55 -22.45
CA GLN A 155 -2.51 10.91 -23.74
C GLN A 155 -3.28 9.60 -23.55
N LEU A 156 -2.96 8.81 -22.52
CA LEU A 156 -3.74 7.60 -22.21
C LEU A 156 -5.22 7.92 -21.98
N ALA A 157 -5.52 9.01 -21.29
CA ALA A 157 -6.90 9.39 -21.02
C ALA A 157 -7.71 9.60 -22.32
N ASP A 158 -7.09 10.07 -23.41
CA ASP A 158 -7.74 10.26 -24.69
C ASP A 158 -8.18 8.94 -25.38
N HIS A 159 -7.63 7.81 -24.93
CA HIS A 159 -7.92 6.46 -25.45
C HIS A 159 -8.84 5.63 -24.53
N LEU A 160 -9.28 6.17 -23.39
CA LEU A 160 -10.07 5.42 -22.43
C LEU A 160 -11.50 5.94 -22.30
N ASP A 161 -12.42 5.03 -21.99
CA ASP A 161 -13.78 5.37 -21.61
C ASP A 161 -13.84 5.77 -20.13
N ALA A 162 -14.41 6.97 -19.85
CA ALA A 162 -14.58 7.54 -18.50
C ALA A 162 -13.31 7.63 -17.63
N PRO A 163 -12.18 8.17 -18.12
CA PRO A 163 -11.00 8.38 -17.30
C PRO A 163 -11.20 9.51 -16.29
N ALA A 164 -10.56 9.37 -15.12
CA ALA A 164 -10.48 10.41 -14.10
C ALA A 164 -9.12 10.36 -13.43
N PHE A 165 -8.56 11.51 -13.07
CA PHE A 165 -7.24 11.61 -12.46
C PHE A 165 -7.32 11.66 -10.94
N LEU A 166 -6.50 10.87 -10.28
CA LEU A 166 -6.21 10.98 -8.86
C LEU A 166 -4.85 11.68 -8.71
N ILE A 167 -4.87 12.85 -8.10
CA ILE A 167 -3.73 13.76 -7.97
C ILE A 167 -3.33 13.87 -6.50
N GLY A 168 -2.11 13.48 -6.20
CA GLY A 168 -1.49 13.67 -4.91
C GLY A 168 -0.82 15.04 -4.77
N PRO A 169 -0.32 15.38 -3.58
CA PRO A 169 0.35 16.66 -3.34
C PRO A 169 1.60 16.88 -4.20
N ALA A 170 2.29 15.81 -4.58
CA ALA A 170 3.51 15.90 -5.40
C ALA A 170 3.20 16.17 -6.88
N GLU A 171 2.01 15.82 -7.35
CA GLU A 171 1.56 15.94 -8.74
C GLU A 171 0.53 17.06 -8.94
N ARG A 172 0.43 18.01 -7.99
CA ARG A 172 -0.57 19.10 -8.04
C ARG A 172 -0.59 19.88 -9.36
N ASP A 173 0.59 20.03 -9.98
CA ASP A 173 0.78 20.77 -11.21
C ASP A 173 0.58 19.92 -12.49
N PHE A 174 0.15 18.65 -12.33
CA PHE A 174 -0.13 17.77 -13.46
C PHE A 174 -1.33 18.31 -14.25
N ASP A 175 -1.15 18.47 -15.56
CA ASP A 175 -2.21 18.88 -16.47
C ASP A 175 -3.12 17.70 -16.83
N SER A 176 -4.30 17.66 -16.26
CA SER A 176 -5.35 16.67 -16.57
C SER A 176 -6.25 17.10 -17.73
N GLY A 177 -6.04 18.26 -18.34
CA GLY A 177 -6.94 18.82 -19.36
C GLY A 177 -8.36 19.01 -18.81
N SER A 178 -9.37 18.58 -19.57
CA SER A 178 -10.78 18.65 -19.18
C SER A 178 -11.28 17.43 -18.40
N TYR A 179 -10.42 16.46 -18.09
CA TYR A 179 -10.83 15.26 -17.38
C TYR A 179 -11.08 15.52 -15.89
N PRO A 180 -12.02 14.78 -15.26
CA PRO A 180 -12.27 14.88 -13.84
C PRO A 180 -11.01 14.67 -13.00
N ARG A 181 -10.86 15.45 -11.92
CA ARG A 181 -9.75 15.35 -10.96
C ARG A 181 -10.27 15.10 -9.56
N TYR A 182 -9.61 14.20 -8.85
CA TYR A 182 -9.76 13.95 -7.43
C TYR A 182 -8.48 14.39 -6.74
N GLU A 183 -8.57 15.38 -5.85
CA GLU A 183 -7.43 16.02 -5.19
C GLU A 183 -7.67 16.13 -3.68
N ALA A 184 -6.59 16.32 -2.94
CA ALA A 184 -6.62 16.54 -1.50
C ALA A 184 -7.39 15.46 -0.69
N LEU A 185 -7.45 14.24 -1.21
CA LEU A 185 -8.06 13.12 -0.53
C LEU A 185 -7.10 12.52 0.51
N THR A 186 -7.65 12.15 1.65
CA THR A 186 -6.98 11.27 2.60
C THR A 186 -6.79 9.87 2.01
N LEU A 187 -5.86 9.09 2.53
CA LEU A 187 -5.64 7.72 2.04
C LEU A 187 -6.89 6.83 2.19
N SER A 188 -7.74 7.11 3.19
CA SER A 188 -9.02 6.42 3.34
C SER A 188 -10.01 6.78 2.24
N GLU A 189 -10.13 8.05 1.89
CA GLU A 189 -10.98 8.49 0.76
C GLU A 189 -10.47 7.98 -0.58
N VAL A 190 -9.14 7.94 -0.76
CA VAL A 190 -8.51 7.27 -1.92
C VAL A 190 -8.91 5.81 -1.98
N ALA A 191 -8.89 5.09 -0.85
CA ALA A 191 -9.29 3.70 -0.81
C ALA A 191 -10.78 3.50 -1.18
N ASP A 192 -11.67 4.42 -0.76
CA ASP A 192 -13.09 4.40 -1.15
C ASP A 192 -13.26 4.66 -2.65
N LEU A 193 -12.62 5.69 -3.18
CA LEU A 193 -12.64 6.03 -4.61
C LEU A 193 -12.20 4.83 -5.47
N VAL A 194 -11.05 4.25 -5.13
CA VAL A 194 -10.46 3.14 -5.88
C VAL A 194 -11.27 1.86 -5.77
N SER A 195 -11.83 1.56 -4.58
CA SER A 195 -12.69 0.38 -4.39
C SER A 195 -13.99 0.49 -5.21
N GLY A 196 -14.47 1.70 -5.46
CA GLY A 196 -15.66 1.99 -6.27
C GLY A 196 -15.39 2.15 -7.77
N ALA A 197 -14.14 2.22 -8.19
CA ALA A 197 -13.77 2.41 -9.59
C ALA A 197 -13.91 1.13 -10.42
N ARG A 198 -14.08 1.28 -11.73
CA ARG A 198 -14.05 0.18 -12.69
C ARG A 198 -12.66 -0.45 -12.80
N ALA A 199 -11.62 0.39 -12.82
CA ALA A 199 -10.21 -0.03 -12.86
C ALA A 199 -9.30 1.11 -12.39
N PHE A 200 -8.04 0.77 -12.16
CA PHE A 200 -6.99 1.69 -11.76
C PHE A 200 -5.74 1.49 -12.64
N VAL A 201 -5.13 2.59 -13.08
CA VAL A 201 -3.84 2.58 -13.78
C VAL A 201 -2.91 3.55 -13.06
N GLY A 202 -1.74 3.10 -12.66
CA GLY A 202 -0.77 3.95 -11.98
C GLY A 202 0.68 3.47 -12.12
N ASN A 203 1.61 4.36 -11.81
CA ASN A 203 3.03 4.04 -11.72
C ASN A 203 3.32 3.11 -10.52
N ASP A 204 4.56 2.65 -10.39
CA ASP A 204 5.10 2.07 -9.14
C ASP A 204 4.99 3.11 -8.01
N SER A 205 3.89 3.07 -7.27
CA SER A 205 3.54 4.03 -6.22
C SER A 205 2.75 3.37 -5.10
N GLY A 206 2.73 4.01 -3.92
CA GLY A 206 1.96 3.52 -2.78
C GLY A 206 0.47 3.39 -3.06
N ILE A 207 -0.09 4.26 -3.88
CA ILE A 207 -1.51 4.21 -4.26
C ILE A 207 -1.80 3.02 -5.19
N THR A 208 -0.88 2.70 -6.10
CA THR A 208 -0.99 1.52 -6.95
C THR A 208 -0.95 0.21 -6.13
N HIS A 209 -0.11 0.16 -5.10
CA HIS A 209 -0.12 -0.95 -4.15
C HIS A 209 -1.46 -1.06 -3.43
N LEU A 210 -2.00 0.05 -2.96
CA LEU A 210 -3.29 0.08 -2.28
C LEU A 210 -4.42 -0.38 -3.21
N ALA A 211 -4.46 0.11 -4.45
CA ALA A 211 -5.45 -0.29 -5.44
C ALA A 211 -5.48 -1.80 -5.66
N GLY A 212 -4.31 -2.40 -5.89
CA GLY A 212 -4.16 -3.85 -6.03
C GLY A 212 -4.64 -4.59 -4.79
N TYR A 213 -4.20 -4.16 -3.61
CA TYR A 213 -4.51 -4.82 -2.35
C TYR A 213 -5.99 -4.75 -1.98
N LEU A 214 -6.70 -3.68 -2.34
CA LEU A 214 -8.15 -3.57 -2.22
C LEU A 214 -8.91 -4.53 -3.15
N GLY A 215 -8.23 -5.10 -4.15
CA GLY A 215 -8.80 -6.00 -5.14
C GLY A 215 -9.32 -5.29 -6.40
N CYS A 216 -9.12 -3.97 -6.53
CA CYS A 216 -9.45 -3.23 -7.75
C CYS A 216 -8.67 -3.80 -8.95
N PRO A 217 -9.28 -3.93 -10.14
CA PRO A 217 -8.55 -4.20 -11.36
C PRO A 217 -7.45 -3.15 -11.57
N THR A 218 -6.19 -3.55 -11.41
CA THR A 218 -5.06 -2.63 -11.34
C THR A 218 -4.02 -2.96 -12.39
N LEU A 219 -3.69 -1.97 -13.22
CA LEU A 219 -2.54 -2.00 -14.11
C LEU A 219 -1.44 -1.12 -13.52
N ALA A 220 -0.32 -1.73 -13.16
CA ALA A 220 0.84 -1.05 -12.59
C ALA A 220 1.94 -0.89 -13.65
N LEU A 221 2.45 0.32 -13.79
CA LEU A 221 3.53 0.64 -14.72
C LEU A 221 4.85 0.74 -13.94
N PHE A 222 5.75 -0.19 -14.19
CA PHE A 222 7.04 -0.30 -13.54
C PHE A 222 8.17 0.10 -14.49
N GLY A 223 9.02 1.01 -14.04
CA GLY A 223 10.21 1.47 -14.74
C GLY A 223 11.47 0.81 -14.19
N PRO A 224 12.34 1.57 -13.50
CA PRO A 224 13.63 1.04 -13.04
C PRO A 224 13.55 0.09 -11.85
N THR A 225 12.39 -0.02 -11.19
CA THR A 225 12.19 -0.86 -10.01
C THR A 225 11.81 -2.28 -10.43
N ASP A 226 12.40 -3.28 -9.79
CA ASP A 226 12.08 -4.69 -10.06
C ASP A 226 10.72 -5.08 -9.46
N PRO A 227 9.71 -5.40 -10.31
CA PRO A 227 8.40 -5.80 -9.84
C PRO A 227 8.37 -7.18 -9.15
N ALA A 228 9.39 -8.02 -9.36
CA ALA A 228 9.50 -9.29 -8.64
C ALA A 228 9.75 -9.08 -7.14
N VAL A 229 10.37 -7.96 -6.78
CA VAL A 229 10.63 -7.58 -5.39
C VAL A 229 9.53 -6.65 -4.85
N TRP A 230 9.11 -5.67 -5.65
CA TRP A 230 8.27 -4.57 -5.20
C TRP A 230 6.90 -4.51 -5.87
N GLY A 231 6.47 -5.54 -6.59
CA GLY A 231 5.17 -5.52 -7.27
C GLY A 231 3.98 -5.40 -6.30
N PRO A 232 2.90 -4.73 -6.69
CA PRO A 232 1.69 -4.68 -5.88
C PRO A 232 1.04 -6.06 -5.77
N LEU A 233 0.54 -6.38 -4.58
CA LEU A 233 -0.25 -7.58 -4.34
C LEU A 233 -1.72 -7.32 -4.65
N GLY A 234 -2.40 -8.32 -5.22
CA GLY A 234 -3.83 -8.22 -5.47
C GLY A 234 -4.34 -9.35 -6.36
N ARG A 235 -5.65 -9.61 -6.29
CA ARG A 235 -6.30 -10.67 -7.10
C ARG A 235 -6.38 -10.31 -8.59
N ARG A 236 -6.37 -9.02 -8.90
CA ARG A 236 -6.61 -8.45 -10.24
C ARG A 236 -5.51 -7.45 -10.61
N VAL A 237 -4.25 -7.81 -10.33
CA VAL A 237 -3.10 -6.97 -10.65
C VAL A 237 -2.42 -7.47 -11.92
N ARG A 238 -2.05 -6.54 -12.78
CA ARG A 238 -1.15 -6.74 -13.92
C ARG A 238 -0.05 -5.70 -13.86
N ILE A 239 1.12 -6.07 -14.32
CA ILE A 239 2.29 -5.20 -14.34
C ILE A 239 2.84 -5.15 -15.76
N ILE A 240 3.04 -3.94 -16.26
CA ILE A 240 3.89 -3.69 -17.41
C ILE A 240 5.23 -3.21 -16.87
N HIS A 241 6.28 -3.96 -17.14
CA HIS A 241 7.65 -3.60 -16.77
C HIS A 241 8.42 -3.15 -18.00
N GLN A 242 8.68 -1.84 -18.08
CA GLN A 242 9.47 -1.19 -19.13
C GLN A 242 10.50 -0.29 -18.45
N PRO A 243 11.79 -0.68 -18.44
CA PRO A 243 12.84 0.11 -17.75
C PRO A 243 12.89 1.58 -18.15
N GLN A 244 12.60 1.87 -19.42
CA GLN A 244 12.47 3.22 -19.97
C GLN A 244 11.00 3.54 -20.19
N LEU A 245 10.28 3.93 -19.13
CA LEU A 245 8.85 4.18 -19.17
C LEU A 245 8.42 5.17 -20.29
N ALA A 246 9.24 6.14 -20.63
CA ALA A 246 8.94 7.10 -21.69
C ALA A 246 8.76 6.45 -23.09
N GLU A 247 9.29 5.25 -23.30
CA GLU A 247 9.14 4.48 -24.54
C GLU A 247 7.84 3.66 -24.61
N LEU A 248 7.10 3.57 -23.51
CA LEU A 248 5.84 2.86 -23.46
C LEU A 248 4.73 3.72 -24.06
N GLU A 249 4.19 3.30 -25.19
CA GLU A 249 3.17 4.05 -25.94
C GLU A 249 1.81 3.99 -25.26
N PRO A 250 1.05 5.12 -25.22
CA PRO A 250 -0.29 5.20 -24.61
C PRO A 250 -1.28 4.18 -25.17
N GLU A 251 -1.27 3.95 -26.49
CA GLU A 251 -2.13 3.00 -27.18
C GLU A 251 -1.90 1.56 -26.72
N CYS A 252 -0.65 1.22 -26.40
CA CYS A 252 -0.33 -0.10 -25.87
C CYS A 252 -0.94 -0.29 -24.47
N VAL A 253 -0.86 0.72 -23.63
CA VAL A 253 -1.46 0.72 -22.28
C VAL A 253 -2.99 0.68 -22.37
N ALA A 254 -3.59 1.51 -23.23
CA ALA A 254 -5.04 1.54 -23.46
C ALA A 254 -5.58 0.17 -23.91
N ARG A 255 -4.94 -0.43 -24.91
CA ARG A 255 -5.30 -1.76 -25.41
C ARG A 255 -5.25 -2.82 -24.31
N TYR A 256 -4.24 -2.75 -23.45
CA TYR A 256 -4.11 -3.65 -22.31
C TYR A 256 -5.26 -3.49 -21.31
N VAL A 257 -5.64 -2.25 -20.99
CA VAL A 257 -6.77 -1.94 -20.11
C VAL A 257 -8.07 -2.49 -20.70
N GLU A 258 -8.33 -2.27 -21.99
CA GLU A 258 -9.53 -2.74 -22.68
C GLU A 258 -9.66 -4.26 -22.72
N GLN A 259 -8.55 -4.96 -22.90
CA GLN A 259 -8.53 -6.43 -22.97
C GLN A 259 -8.68 -7.10 -21.60
N GLU A 260 -8.00 -6.57 -20.60
CA GLU A 260 -7.93 -7.20 -19.29
C GLU A 260 -9.11 -6.85 -18.37
N VAL A 261 -9.58 -5.59 -18.34
CA VAL A 261 -10.68 -5.18 -17.45
C VAL A 261 -11.95 -6.03 -17.63
N PRO A 262 -12.42 -6.34 -18.84
CA PRO A 262 -13.57 -7.24 -19.03
C PRO A 262 -13.31 -8.66 -18.52
N SER A 263 -12.05 -9.15 -18.62
CA SER A 263 -11.67 -10.49 -18.14
C SER A 263 -11.67 -10.60 -16.62
N TRP A 264 -11.35 -9.52 -15.92
CA TRP A 264 -11.34 -9.47 -14.45
C TRP A 264 -12.75 -9.52 -13.89
N ASN A 265 -13.72 -8.86 -14.54
CA ASN A 265 -15.14 -8.91 -14.15
C ASN A 265 -15.73 -10.31 -14.24
N ARG A 266 -15.23 -11.16 -15.15
CA ARG A 266 -15.72 -12.54 -15.35
C ARG A 266 -15.12 -13.57 -14.38
N ARG A 267 -13.97 -13.30 -13.76
CA ARG A 267 -13.32 -14.23 -12.82
C ARG A 267 -13.84 -14.14 -11.37
N GLY A 268 -14.69 -13.15 -11.08
CA GLY A 268 -15.31 -12.96 -9.76
C GLY A 268 -16.58 -13.76 -9.51
N VAL A 269 -17.05 -14.56 -10.48
CA VAL A 269 -18.24 -15.43 -10.36
C VAL A 269 -17.80 -16.86 -10.62
N ARG A 270 -17.12 -17.47 -9.68
CA ARG A 270 -17.12 -18.93 -9.48
C ARG A 270 -17.32 -19.15 -7.98
N ASP A 271 -18.45 -19.77 -7.72
CA ASP A 271 -18.95 -20.26 -6.44
C ASP A 271 -17.90 -21.06 -5.64
#